data_f460e2dfe930616a0a08cc6e067942e6
#
_entry.id   f460e2dfe930616a0a08cc6e067942e6
#
_cell.length_a   1.000
_cell.length_b   1.000
_cell.length_c   1.000
_cell.angle_alpha   90.00
_cell.angle_beta   90.00
_cell.angle_gamma   90.00
#
_symmetry.space_group_name_H-M   'P 1'
#
loop_
_entity.id
_entity.type
_entity.pdbx_description
1 polymer ?
#
loop_
_entity_poly.entity_id
_entity_poly.type
_entity_poly.pdbx_seq_one_letter_code
_entity_poly.pdbx_strand_id
1 'polypeptide(L)'
;MKALHPCLSCGGKVNVLVDFGLQTPSNRFELPESPVADRHPLVVGQCGDCALIQLIDPMAPAMVKSRFEWLTYNEPEGHLDDLVSRLRRLPGLDSGSRIVGLTYKDDTTLARFNRLGYTNTCRYQPAADFGLHDPCASLESIQAALDAPTVARLASSHGLADVLLVRHVLEHAHDPLAFLRAAATLVKPGGYLLFEMPDSDKFIKACDYSFIWEEHITYLCRSTLAAL
;
A
#
# COMPACT_ATOMS: atom_id res chain seq x y z
N MET A 1 -30.99 -5.39 9.96
CA MET A 1 -29.77 -6.12 10.36
C MET A 1 -28.60 -5.23 9.95
N LYS A 2 -27.73 -4.79 10.89
CA LYS A 2 -26.48 -4.11 10.51
C LYS A 2 -25.65 -5.09 9.71
N ALA A 3 -25.17 -4.67 8.54
CA ALA A 3 -24.27 -5.49 7.73
C ALA A 3 -23.09 -5.94 8.59
N LEU A 4 -22.80 -7.23 8.61
CA LEU A 4 -21.59 -7.76 9.24
C LEU A 4 -20.43 -7.35 8.35
N HIS A 5 -19.56 -6.45 8.84
CA HIS A 5 -18.31 -6.11 8.17
C HIS A 5 -17.24 -7.09 8.66
N PRO A 6 -16.78 -8.02 7.80
CA PRO A 6 -15.74 -8.97 8.20
C PRO A 6 -14.38 -8.26 8.31
N CYS A 7 -13.54 -8.78 9.17
CA CYS A 7 -12.16 -8.37 9.27
C CYS A 7 -11.40 -8.76 8.01
N LEU A 8 -10.65 -7.83 7.43
CA LEU A 8 -9.87 -8.03 6.21
C LEU A 8 -8.67 -8.99 6.40
N SER A 9 -8.28 -9.27 7.66
CA SER A 9 -7.23 -10.24 7.99
C SER A 9 -7.83 -11.61 8.31
N CYS A 10 -8.68 -11.73 9.34
CA CYS A 10 -9.10 -13.03 9.88
C CYS A 10 -10.57 -13.40 9.61
N GLY A 11 -11.34 -12.51 8.97
CA GLY A 11 -12.77 -12.72 8.73
C GLY A 11 -13.67 -12.53 9.97
N GLY A 12 -13.08 -12.25 11.13
CA GLY A 12 -13.78 -12.05 12.38
C GLY A 12 -14.67 -10.79 12.39
N LYS A 13 -15.45 -10.62 13.44
CA LYS A 13 -16.38 -9.49 13.56
C LYS A 13 -15.62 -8.19 13.83
N VAL A 14 -15.91 -7.16 13.04
CA VAL A 14 -15.43 -5.79 13.26
C VAL A 14 -16.47 -4.99 14.03
N ASN A 15 -16.05 -4.36 15.12
CA ASN A 15 -16.84 -3.45 15.94
C ASN A 15 -16.48 -2.01 15.61
N VAL A 16 -17.47 -1.13 15.47
CA VAL A 16 -17.25 0.30 15.25
C VAL A 16 -16.51 0.89 16.46
N LEU A 17 -15.39 1.59 16.18
CA LEU A 17 -14.65 2.39 17.14
C LEU A 17 -15.11 3.85 17.09
N VAL A 18 -15.10 4.43 15.90
CA VAL A 18 -15.46 5.83 15.69
C VAL A 18 -16.13 6.01 14.33
N ASP A 19 -17.12 6.87 14.29
CA ASP A 19 -17.81 7.31 13.08
C ASP A 19 -17.58 8.82 12.92
N PHE A 20 -16.84 9.21 11.90
CA PHE A 20 -16.57 10.61 11.56
C PHE A 20 -17.66 11.23 10.69
N GLY A 21 -18.73 10.48 10.39
CA GLY A 21 -19.80 10.91 9.51
C GLY A 21 -19.39 10.94 8.03
N LEU A 22 -20.12 11.73 7.26
CA LEU A 22 -19.89 11.88 5.82
C LEU A 22 -18.71 12.82 5.54
N GLN A 23 -17.67 12.30 4.92
CA GLN A 23 -16.45 13.03 4.53
C GLN A 23 -16.31 13.10 3.02
N THR A 24 -15.74 14.21 2.54
CA THR A 24 -15.26 14.36 1.16
C THR A 24 -13.84 13.81 1.07
N PRO A 25 -13.45 13.12 -0.02
CA PRO A 25 -12.06 12.72 -0.18
C PRO A 25 -11.09 13.90 -0.07
N SER A 26 -10.01 13.75 0.69
CA SER A 26 -9.07 14.83 1.04
C SER A 26 -8.37 15.44 -0.19
N ASN A 27 -8.26 14.69 -1.28
CA ASN A 27 -7.65 15.14 -2.53
C ASN A 27 -8.62 15.88 -3.48
N ARG A 28 -9.83 16.23 -3.01
CA ARG A 28 -10.82 16.99 -3.77
C ARG A 28 -10.67 18.48 -3.49
N PHE A 29 -9.86 19.14 -4.32
CA PHE A 29 -9.71 20.60 -4.28
C PHE A 29 -10.76 21.21 -5.18
N GLU A 30 -11.72 21.95 -4.61
CA GLU A 30 -12.85 22.52 -5.32
C GLU A 30 -12.87 24.05 -5.18
N LEU A 31 -13.36 24.71 -6.21
CA LEU A 31 -13.63 26.13 -6.12
C LEU A 31 -14.93 26.37 -5.33
N PRO A 32 -15.09 27.55 -4.70
CA PRO A 32 -16.31 27.85 -3.92
C PRO A 32 -17.62 27.68 -4.69
N GLU A 33 -17.60 27.88 -6.00
CA GLU A 33 -18.73 27.74 -6.92
C GLU A 33 -18.92 26.33 -7.47
N SER A 34 -18.02 25.40 -7.17
CA SER A 34 -18.14 24.02 -7.63
C SER A 34 -19.34 23.32 -7.00
N PRO A 35 -19.94 22.33 -7.69
CA PRO A 35 -20.94 21.46 -7.07
C PRO A 35 -20.35 20.79 -5.82
N VAL A 36 -21.20 20.57 -4.82
CA VAL A 36 -20.76 19.86 -3.60
C VAL A 36 -20.22 18.49 -3.98
N ALA A 37 -19.01 18.19 -3.54
CA ALA A 37 -18.37 16.90 -3.78
C ALA A 37 -19.18 15.75 -3.18
N ASP A 38 -19.08 14.58 -3.81
CA ASP A 38 -19.60 13.34 -3.25
C ASP A 38 -18.98 13.08 -1.86
N ARG A 39 -19.82 12.74 -0.91
CA ARG A 39 -19.43 12.40 0.44
C ARG A 39 -19.66 10.94 0.71
N HIS A 40 -18.78 10.37 1.51
CA HIS A 40 -18.84 8.96 1.90
C HIS A 40 -18.62 8.82 3.42
N PRO A 41 -19.26 7.84 4.09
CA PRO A 41 -19.01 7.60 5.49
C PRO A 41 -17.53 7.28 5.74
N LEU A 42 -16.94 7.91 6.74
CA LEU A 42 -15.60 7.56 7.25
C LEU A 42 -15.77 6.93 8.63
N VAL A 43 -15.81 5.61 8.64
CA VAL A 43 -16.06 4.81 9.85
C VAL A 43 -14.89 3.88 10.08
N VAL A 44 -14.31 3.96 11.27
CA VAL A 44 -13.20 3.10 11.71
C VAL A 44 -13.72 2.03 12.65
N GLY A 45 -13.30 0.79 12.44
CA GLY A 45 -13.64 -0.32 13.29
C GLY A 45 -12.45 -1.17 13.69
N GLN A 46 -12.61 -1.97 14.73
CA GLN A 46 -11.61 -2.90 15.22
C GLN A 46 -12.16 -4.33 15.25
N CYS A 47 -11.37 -5.26 14.75
CA CYS A 47 -11.68 -6.68 14.87
C CYS A 47 -11.58 -7.14 16.33
N GLY A 48 -12.61 -7.86 16.78
CA GLY A 48 -12.64 -8.43 18.14
C GLY A 48 -11.66 -9.59 18.34
N ASP A 49 -11.24 -10.26 17.25
CA ASP A 49 -10.42 -11.47 17.32
C ASP A 49 -8.91 -11.16 17.15
N CYS A 50 -8.54 -10.42 16.10
CA CYS A 50 -7.12 -10.16 15.79
C CYS A 50 -6.67 -8.70 16.06
N ALA A 51 -7.58 -7.86 16.55
CA ALA A 51 -7.36 -6.46 16.89
C ALA A 51 -6.98 -5.54 15.69
N LEU A 52 -7.05 -6.02 14.45
CA LEU A 52 -6.82 -5.16 13.28
C LEU A 52 -7.81 -4.01 13.28
N ILE A 53 -7.30 -2.79 13.11
CA ILE A 53 -8.11 -1.59 12.87
C ILE A 53 -8.22 -1.38 11.37
N GLN A 54 -9.43 -1.15 10.87
CA GLN A 54 -9.72 -0.99 9.45
C GLN A 54 -10.87 -0.01 9.22
N LEU A 55 -10.97 0.51 8.01
CA LEU A 55 -12.18 1.22 7.58
C LEU A 55 -13.33 0.23 7.41
N ILE A 56 -14.53 0.70 7.76
CA ILE A 56 -15.79 0.02 7.48
C ILE A 56 -16.41 0.71 6.26
N ASP A 57 -16.71 -0.07 5.21
CA ASP A 57 -17.22 0.45 3.94
C ASP A 57 -16.32 1.55 3.33
N PRO A 58 -15.05 1.22 3.02
CA PRO A 58 -14.11 2.21 2.48
C PRO A 58 -14.54 2.74 1.11
N MET A 59 -14.13 3.96 0.80
CA MET A 59 -14.33 4.56 -0.53
C MET A 59 -13.67 3.69 -1.60
N ALA A 60 -14.32 3.55 -2.76
CA ALA A 60 -13.72 2.83 -3.88
C ALA A 60 -12.41 3.49 -4.34
N PRO A 61 -11.39 2.71 -4.83
CA PRO A 61 -10.11 3.26 -5.28
C PRO A 61 -10.23 4.44 -6.25
N ALA A 62 -11.21 4.40 -7.16
CA ALA A 62 -11.47 5.49 -8.10
C ALA A 62 -11.92 6.80 -7.43
N MET A 63 -12.48 6.74 -6.22
CA MET A 63 -12.91 7.93 -5.48
C MET A 63 -11.73 8.59 -4.76
N VAL A 64 -10.81 7.80 -4.21
CA VAL A 64 -9.66 8.30 -3.44
C VAL A 64 -8.44 8.56 -4.33
N LYS A 65 -8.42 8.04 -5.56
CA LYS A 65 -7.36 8.32 -6.53
C LYS A 65 -7.23 9.84 -6.77
N SER A 66 -5.99 10.36 -6.76
CA SER A 66 -5.72 11.76 -7.10
C SER A 66 -6.30 12.13 -8.47
N ARG A 67 -6.76 13.36 -8.60
CA ARG A 67 -7.17 13.97 -9.89
C ARG A 67 -6.09 14.87 -10.48
N PHE A 68 -5.01 15.07 -9.76
CA PHE A 68 -3.97 16.04 -10.12
C PHE A 68 -2.61 15.36 -10.12
N GLU A 69 -1.91 15.42 -11.27
CA GLU A 69 -0.56 14.88 -11.43
C GLU A 69 0.48 15.55 -10.54
N TRP A 70 0.24 16.81 -10.17
CA TRP A 70 1.17 17.59 -9.33
C TRP A 70 1.07 17.25 -7.85
N LEU A 71 0.06 16.48 -7.43
CA LEU A 71 -0.10 16.07 -6.04
C LEU A 71 0.86 14.92 -5.73
N THR A 72 1.89 15.21 -4.96
CA THR A 72 2.89 14.23 -4.53
C THR A 72 3.02 14.22 -3.02
N TYR A 73 3.19 13.04 -2.45
CA TYR A 73 3.44 12.85 -1.02
C TYR A 73 4.90 12.43 -0.83
N ASN A 74 5.63 13.24 -0.06
CA ASN A 74 7.05 13.01 0.25
C ASN A 74 7.20 12.70 1.73
N GLU A 75 7.38 11.43 2.07
CA GLU A 75 7.70 11.01 3.43
C GLU A 75 9.19 11.22 3.73
N PRO A 76 9.57 11.38 5.02
CA PRO A 76 10.96 11.40 5.42
C PRO A 76 11.68 10.10 5.08
N GLU A 77 12.79 10.15 4.37
CA GLU A 77 13.49 8.97 3.83
C GLU A 77 14.86 8.68 4.47
N GLY A 78 15.22 9.37 5.56
CA GLY A 78 16.53 9.19 6.20
C GLY A 78 16.81 7.75 6.67
N HIS A 79 15.78 6.99 6.98
CA HIS A 79 15.88 5.59 7.40
C HIS A 79 16.21 4.61 6.26
N LEU A 80 16.02 4.99 5.00
CA LEU A 80 16.20 4.11 3.85
C LEU A 80 17.67 3.71 3.63
N ASP A 81 18.63 4.52 4.05
CA ASP A 81 20.05 4.17 3.95
C ASP A 81 20.38 3.00 4.88
N ASP A 82 19.85 3.02 6.11
CA ASP A 82 19.94 1.89 7.05
C ASP A 82 19.18 0.66 6.54
N LEU A 83 17.99 0.86 6.01
CA LEU A 83 17.16 -0.22 5.45
C LEU A 83 17.93 -0.95 4.35
N VAL A 84 18.44 -0.25 3.34
CA VAL A 84 19.20 -0.84 2.24
C VAL A 84 20.50 -1.49 2.75
N SER A 85 21.17 -0.87 3.74
CA SER A 85 22.36 -1.46 4.38
C SER A 85 22.08 -2.79 5.07
N ARG A 86 20.87 -2.98 5.61
CA ARG A 86 20.42 -4.26 6.21
C ARG A 86 20.03 -5.25 5.12
N LEU A 87 19.26 -4.84 4.12
CA LEU A 87 18.77 -5.70 3.05
C LEU A 87 19.92 -6.37 2.30
N ARG A 88 20.97 -5.61 1.92
CA ARG A 88 22.14 -6.17 1.20
C ARG A 88 22.89 -7.26 1.96
N ARG A 89 22.65 -7.44 3.26
CA ARG A 89 23.26 -8.47 4.12
C ARG A 89 22.40 -9.72 4.24
N LEU A 90 21.20 -9.71 3.66
CA LEU A 90 20.34 -10.88 3.69
C LEU A 90 20.96 -12.02 2.87
N PRO A 91 20.82 -13.27 3.33
CA PRO A 91 21.34 -14.43 2.62
C PRO A 91 20.87 -14.49 1.16
N GLY A 92 21.77 -14.86 0.25
CA GLY A 92 21.44 -15.05 -1.17
C GLY A 92 21.32 -13.76 -2.00
N LEU A 93 21.59 -12.59 -1.42
CA LEU A 93 21.62 -11.33 -2.16
C LEU A 93 23.05 -10.89 -2.47
N ASP A 94 23.26 -10.47 -3.72
CA ASP A 94 24.51 -9.88 -4.21
C ASP A 94 24.21 -8.74 -5.19
N SER A 95 25.23 -8.13 -5.79
CA SER A 95 25.08 -7.02 -6.73
C SER A 95 24.38 -7.39 -8.04
N GLY A 96 24.27 -8.66 -8.38
CA GLY A 96 23.52 -9.17 -9.53
C GLY A 96 22.06 -9.48 -9.23
N SER A 97 21.67 -9.47 -7.95
CA SER A 97 20.30 -9.77 -7.53
C SER A 97 19.31 -8.78 -8.14
N ARG A 98 18.15 -9.31 -8.54
CA ARG A 98 17.08 -8.53 -9.14
C ARG A 98 16.24 -7.87 -8.05
N ILE A 99 16.32 -6.54 -7.95
CA ILE A 99 15.54 -5.72 -7.02
C ILE A 99 14.45 -4.99 -7.81
N VAL A 100 13.21 -5.23 -7.47
CA VAL A 100 12.05 -4.67 -8.17
C VAL A 100 11.25 -3.76 -7.23
N GLY A 101 10.90 -2.57 -7.68
CA GLY A 101 9.95 -1.69 -6.99
C GLY A 101 8.55 -1.85 -7.58
N LEU A 102 7.54 -1.87 -6.73
CA LEU A 102 6.14 -1.95 -7.16
C LEU A 102 5.64 -0.60 -7.69
N THR A 103 5.97 0.49 -6.99
CA THR A 103 5.45 1.83 -7.29
C THR A 103 6.57 2.88 -7.31
N TYR A 104 6.20 4.13 -7.65
CA TYR A 104 7.14 5.27 -7.63
C TYR A 104 7.72 5.54 -6.23
N LYS A 105 7.05 5.12 -5.15
CA LYS A 105 7.57 5.21 -3.79
C LYS A 105 8.86 4.42 -3.57
N ASP A 106 9.11 3.44 -4.43
CA ASP A 106 10.30 2.58 -4.34
C ASP A 106 11.52 3.15 -5.08
N ASP A 107 11.35 4.18 -5.93
CA ASP A 107 12.39 4.72 -6.81
C ASP A 107 13.63 5.18 -6.03
N THR A 108 13.44 5.83 -4.89
CA THR A 108 14.56 6.32 -4.05
C THR A 108 15.29 5.19 -3.34
N THR A 109 14.59 4.08 -3.01
CA THR A 109 15.20 2.86 -2.49
C THR A 109 16.00 2.14 -3.57
N LEU A 110 15.46 2.02 -4.78
CA LEU A 110 16.18 1.47 -5.95
C LEU A 110 17.44 2.29 -6.26
N ALA A 111 17.34 3.62 -6.23
CA ALA A 111 18.49 4.51 -6.42
C ALA A 111 19.61 4.27 -5.38
N ARG A 112 19.27 3.93 -4.14
CA ARG A 112 20.23 3.56 -3.09
C ARG A 112 20.94 2.24 -3.41
N PHE A 113 20.19 1.22 -3.86
CA PHE A 113 20.77 -0.04 -4.34
C PHE A 113 21.73 0.20 -5.53
N ASN A 114 21.32 1.02 -6.49
CA ASN A 114 22.17 1.35 -7.66
C ASN A 114 23.49 2.00 -7.22
N ARG A 115 23.47 2.93 -6.25
CA ARG A 115 24.70 3.54 -5.70
C ARG A 115 25.61 2.52 -5.00
N LEU A 116 25.07 1.40 -4.55
CA LEU A 116 25.83 0.29 -3.96
C LEU A 116 26.29 -0.76 -4.98
N GLY A 117 26.10 -0.49 -6.29
CA GLY A 117 26.57 -1.34 -7.37
C GLY A 117 25.59 -2.44 -7.82
N TYR A 118 24.35 -2.42 -7.36
CA TYR A 118 23.32 -3.30 -7.91
C TYR A 118 22.92 -2.78 -9.30
N THR A 119 23.00 -3.64 -10.30
CA THR A 119 22.75 -3.27 -11.70
C THR A 119 21.44 -3.81 -12.26
N ASN A 120 20.81 -4.76 -11.56
CA ASN A 120 19.57 -5.39 -11.97
C ASN A 120 18.38 -4.85 -11.14
N THR A 121 18.15 -3.54 -11.26
CA THR A 121 17.07 -2.87 -10.56
C THR A 121 16.05 -2.32 -11.54
N CYS A 122 14.78 -2.44 -11.26
CA CYS A 122 13.72 -1.83 -12.05
C CYS A 122 12.47 -1.56 -11.20
N ARG A 123 11.58 -0.74 -11.72
CA ARG A 123 10.24 -0.51 -11.17
C ARG A 123 9.19 -0.88 -12.21
N TYR A 124 8.10 -1.47 -11.79
CA TYR A 124 6.94 -1.66 -12.65
C TYR A 124 6.33 -0.31 -13.06
N GLN A 125 5.92 -0.22 -14.32
CA GLN A 125 5.37 1.00 -14.93
C GLN A 125 3.84 0.92 -15.00
N PRO A 126 3.08 1.92 -14.52
CA PRO A 126 1.62 1.87 -14.51
C PRO A 126 1.02 1.54 -15.89
N ALA A 127 1.42 2.23 -16.93
CA ALA A 127 0.87 2.01 -18.26
C ALA A 127 1.29 0.68 -18.90
N ALA A 128 2.60 0.37 -18.87
CA ALA A 128 3.12 -0.80 -19.56
C ALA A 128 2.81 -2.11 -18.82
N ASP A 129 2.88 -2.09 -17.50
CA ASP A 129 2.82 -3.30 -16.67
C ASP A 129 1.44 -3.57 -16.09
N PHE A 130 0.66 -2.52 -15.82
CA PHE A 130 -0.69 -2.63 -15.25
C PHE A 130 -1.80 -2.24 -16.23
N GLY A 131 -1.47 -1.68 -17.40
CA GLY A 131 -2.46 -1.13 -18.34
C GLY A 131 -3.15 0.13 -17.81
N LEU A 132 -2.54 0.83 -16.86
CA LEU A 132 -3.05 2.04 -16.24
C LEU A 132 -2.54 3.25 -17.00
N HIS A 133 -3.29 3.72 -17.99
CA HIS A 133 -2.90 4.86 -18.86
C HIS A 133 -3.29 6.22 -18.29
N ASP A 134 -3.98 6.25 -17.14
CA ASP A 134 -4.31 7.48 -16.45
C ASP A 134 -3.03 8.08 -15.84
N PRO A 135 -2.66 9.34 -16.14
CA PRO A 135 -1.46 9.97 -15.58
C PRO A 135 -1.52 10.12 -14.05
N CYS A 136 -2.72 10.12 -13.47
CA CYS A 136 -2.93 10.10 -12.03
C CYS A 136 -2.98 8.69 -11.42
N ALA A 137 -2.60 7.63 -12.18
CA ALA A 137 -2.51 6.28 -11.63
C ALA A 137 -1.46 6.25 -10.49
N SER A 138 -1.92 5.87 -9.31
CA SER A 138 -1.17 5.95 -8.05
C SER A 138 -1.30 4.63 -7.27
N LEU A 139 -1.01 4.67 -5.98
CA LEU A 139 -1.05 3.52 -5.08
C LEU A 139 -2.41 2.81 -5.11
N GLU A 140 -3.50 3.59 -5.08
CA GLU A 140 -4.88 3.10 -5.10
C GLU A 140 -5.21 2.35 -6.40
N SER A 141 -4.69 2.84 -7.52
CA SER A 141 -4.88 2.20 -8.83
C SER A 141 -4.06 0.92 -8.94
N ILE A 142 -2.79 0.96 -8.50
CA ILE A 142 -1.86 -0.16 -8.61
C ILE A 142 -2.27 -1.30 -7.68
N GLN A 143 -2.66 -1.01 -6.41
CA GLN A 143 -3.12 -2.03 -5.49
C GLN A 143 -4.37 -2.76 -6.02
N ALA A 144 -5.28 -2.02 -6.66
CA ALA A 144 -6.48 -2.59 -7.24
C ALA A 144 -6.22 -3.41 -8.53
N ALA A 145 -5.16 -3.07 -9.27
CA ALA A 145 -4.78 -3.73 -10.51
C ALA A 145 -3.85 -4.94 -10.31
N LEU A 146 -3.36 -5.19 -9.10
CA LEU A 146 -2.46 -6.31 -8.78
C LEU A 146 -3.28 -7.61 -8.58
N ASP A 147 -3.97 -8.04 -9.62
CA ASP A 147 -4.75 -9.28 -9.64
C ASP A 147 -3.94 -10.45 -10.24
N ALA A 148 -4.52 -11.66 -10.19
CA ALA A 148 -3.85 -12.87 -10.67
C ALA A 148 -3.45 -12.81 -12.17
N PRO A 149 -4.27 -12.31 -13.12
CA PRO A 149 -3.87 -12.10 -14.50
C PRO A 149 -2.69 -11.14 -14.66
N THR A 150 -2.70 -10.03 -13.95
CA THR A 150 -1.62 -9.04 -13.97
C THR A 150 -0.32 -9.63 -13.43
N VAL A 151 -0.37 -10.32 -12.29
CA VAL A 151 0.79 -10.99 -11.70
C VAL A 151 1.39 -12.03 -12.65
N ALA A 152 0.56 -12.87 -13.30
CA ALA A 152 1.03 -13.84 -14.27
C ALA A 152 1.74 -13.18 -15.46
N ARG A 153 1.21 -12.04 -15.95
CA ARG A 153 1.84 -11.25 -17.01
C ARG A 153 3.17 -10.64 -16.54
N LEU A 154 3.21 -10.02 -15.35
CA LEU A 154 4.44 -9.44 -14.80
C LEU A 154 5.54 -10.49 -14.62
N ALA A 155 5.20 -11.65 -14.04
CA ALA A 155 6.13 -12.75 -13.86
C ALA A 155 6.67 -13.29 -15.21
N SER A 156 5.82 -13.39 -16.22
CA SER A 156 6.21 -13.83 -17.56
C SER A 156 7.09 -12.83 -18.30
N SER A 157 6.76 -11.53 -18.20
CA SER A 157 7.44 -10.48 -18.95
C SER A 157 8.77 -10.04 -18.30
N HIS A 158 8.80 -9.99 -16.98
CA HIS A 158 9.94 -9.46 -16.23
C HIS A 158 10.75 -10.51 -15.47
N GLY A 159 10.19 -11.71 -15.29
CA GLY A 159 10.75 -12.72 -14.37
C GLY A 159 10.51 -12.37 -12.90
N LEU A 160 10.87 -13.29 -12.01
CA LEU A 160 10.69 -13.12 -10.57
C LEU A 160 11.82 -12.29 -9.96
N ALA A 161 11.50 -11.55 -8.91
CA ALA A 161 12.43 -10.73 -8.15
C ALA A 161 13.18 -11.53 -7.07
N ASP A 162 14.42 -11.18 -6.78
CA ASP A 162 15.11 -11.60 -5.55
C ASP A 162 14.60 -10.77 -4.36
N VAL A 163 14.32 -9.48 -4.60
CA VAL A 163 13.63 -8.60 -3.65
C VAL A 163 12.54 -7.82 -4.36
N LEU A 164 11.31 -7.87 -3.88
CA LEU A 164 10.22 -6.97 -4.27
C LEU A 164 10.02 -5.95 -3.16
N LEU A 165 10.17 -4.67 -3.52
CA LEU A 165 9.91 -3.54 -2.64
C LEU A 165 8.45 -3.10 -2.80
N VAL A 166 7.79 -2.85 -1.67
CA VAL A 166 6.38 -2.43 -1.59
C VAL A 166 6.26 -1.41 -0.47
N ARG A 167 6.48 -0.14 -0.82
CA ARG A 167 6.42 0.95 0.16
C ARG A 167 5.11 1.72 0.03
N HIS A 168 4.43 1.90 1.16
CA HIS A 168 3.20 2.67 1.28
C HIS A 168 2.09 2.23 0.30
N VAL A 169 1.84 0.92 0.19
CA VAL A 169 0.78 0.36 -0.66
C VAL A 169 -0.14 -0.58 0.10
N LEU A 170 0.39 -1.37 1.05
CA LEU A 170 -0.38 -2.40 1.74
C LEU A 170 -1.54 -1.81 2.55
N GLU A 171 -1.33 -0.66 3.17
CA GLU A 171 -2.37 0.06 3.93
C GLU A 171 -3.53 0.53 3.06
N HIS A 172 -3.30 0.70 1.75
CA HIS A 172 -4.33 1.07 0.76
C HIS A 172 -5.06 -0.13 0.17
N ALA A 173 -4.62 -1.36 0.45
CA ALA A 173 -5.18 -2.55 -0.18
C ALA A 173 -6.59 -2.86 0.34
N HIS A 174 -7.59 -2.90 -0.56
CA HIS A 174 -8.96 -3.26 -0.24
C HIS A 174 -9.13 -4.74 0.13
N ASP A 175 -8.25 -5.59 -0.40
CA ASP A 175 -8.09 -7.00 0.01
C ASP A 175 -6.59 -7.24 0.30
N PRO A 176 -6.13 -6.95 1.52
CA PRO A 176 -4.72 -7.07 1.87
C PRO A 176 -4.19 -8.50 1.74
N LEU A 177 -5.02 -9.52 1.97
CA LEU A 177 -4.59 -10.91 1.84
C LEU A 177 -4.43 -11.33 0.37
N ALA A 178 -5.32 -10.90 -0.52
CA ALA A 178 -5.16 -11.12 -1.95
C ALA A 178 -3.94 -10.37 -2.49
N PHE A 179 -3.75 -9.12 -2.07
CA PHE A 179 -2.59 -8.32 -2.41
C PHE A 179 -1.26 -8.97 -1.96
N LEU A 180 -1.18 -9.45 -0.73
CA LEU A 180 0.00 -10.15 -0.20
C LEU A 180 0.32 -11.41 -1.01
N ARG A 181 -0.69 -12.23 -1.31
CA ARG A 181 -0.53 -13.43 -2.15
C ARG A 181 -0.04 -13.08 -3.55
N ALA A 182 -0.63 -12.06 -4.16
CA ALA A 182 -0.25 -11.57 -5.48
C ALA A 182 1.22 -11.08 -5.48
N ALA A 183 1.60 -10.24 -4.52
CA ALA A 183 2.97 -9.75 -4.38
C ALA A 183 3.97 -10.90 -4.15
N ALA A 184 3.61 -11.89 -3.31
CA ALA A 184 4.48 -13.03 -3.04
C ALA A 184 4.78 -13.88 -4.27
N THR A 185 3.86 -13.99 -5.24
CA THR A 185 4.10 -14.73 -6.48
C THR A 185 5.06 -14.06 -7.45
N LEU A 186 5.38 -12.79 -7.24
CA LEU A 186 6.39 -12.04 -8.01
C LEU A 186 7.82 -12.22 -7.49
N VAL A 187 7.98 -12.92 -6.37
CA VAL A 187 9.26 -13.16 -5.71
C VAL A 187 9.72 -14.58 -5.94
N LYS A 188 11.01 -14.78 -6.17
CA LYS A 188 11.63 -16.12 -6.29
C LYS A 188 11.45 -16.92 -5.00
N PRO A 189 11.38 -18.26 -5.07
CA PRO A 189 11.53 -19.08 -3.88
C PRO A 189 12.83 -18.73 -3.13
N GLY A 190 12.71 -18.41 -1.83
CA GLY A 190 13.83 -17.95 -1.02
C GLY A 190 14.20 -16.46 -1.18
N GLY A 191 13.50 -15.72 -2.02
CA GLY A 191 13.64 -14.27 -2.12
C GLY A 191 12.89 -13.51 -1.02
N TYR A 192 12.87 -12.20 -1.12
CA TYR A 192 12.36 -11.33 -0.07
C TYR A 192 11.27 -10.40 -0.59
N LEU A 193 10.20 -10.29 0.20
CA LEU A 193 9.14 -9.31 0.00
C LEU A 193 9.26 -8.28 1.13
N LEU A 194 9.60 -7.04 0.76
CA LEU A 194 9.78 -5.95 1.70
C LEU A 194 8.54 -5.07 1.72
N PHE A 195 7.96 -4.89 2.89
CA PHE A 195 6.91 -3.90 3.13
C PHE A 195 7.43 -2.75 3.99
N GLU A 196 7.04 -1.54 3.62
CA GLU A 196 7.12 -0.34 4.45
C GLU A 196 5.75 0.33 4.46
N MET A 197 5.27 0.63 5.65
CA MET A 197 4.00 1.31 5.89
C MET A 197 4.07 2.11 7.20
N PRO A 198 3.15 3.06 7.43
CA PRO A 198 3.07 3.75 8.71
C PRO A 198 2.83 2.77 9.87
N ASP A 199 3.60 2.91 10.95
CA ASP A 199 3.33 2.20 12.20
C ASP A 199 2.23 2.92 12.98
N SER A 200 1.04 2.34 12.96
CA SER A 200 -0.14 2.94 13.58
C SER A 200 -0.13 2.87 15.11
N ASP A 201 0.74 2.06 15.74
CA ASP A 201 0.72 1.80 17.18
C ASP A 201 0.87 3.09 18.01
N LYS A 202 1.77 3.99 17.61
CA LYS A 202 1.99 5.26 18.31
C LYS A 202 0.79 6.20 18.24
N PHE A 203 0.11 6.26 17.11
CA PHE A 203 -1.06 7.11 16.90
C PHE A 203 -2.27 6.56 17.66
N ILE A 204 -2.47 5.24 17.62
CA ILE A 204 -3.53 4.56 18.38
C ILE A 204 -3.36 4.79 19.87
N LYS A 205 -2.15 4.62 20.41
CA LYS A 205 -1.85 4.85 21.84
C LYS A 205 -2.03 6.30 22.27
N ALA A 206 -1.75 7.23 21.37
CA ALA A 206 -1.94 8.67 21.64
C ALA A 206 -3.39 9.15 21.42
N CYS A 207 -4.29 8.29 20.92
CA CYS A 207 -5.61 8.67 20.43
C CYS A 207 -5.53 9.84 19.41
N ASP A 208 -4.52 9.81 18.57
CA ASP A 208 -4.28 10.82 17.54
C ASP A 208 -5.03 10.44 16.26
N TYR A 209 -6.08 11.18 15.93
CA TYR A 209 -6.91 10.92 14.75
C TYR A 209 -6.36 11.56 13.46
N SER A 210 -5.28 12.34 13.54
CA SER A 210 -4.74 13.05 12.39
C SER A 210 -4.19 12.14 11.30
N PHE A 211 -3.96 10.85 11.61
CA PHE A 211 -3.48 9.85 10.68
C PHE A 211 -4.60 9.00 10.05
N ILE A 212 -5.88 9.24 10.42
CA ILE A 212 -7.03 8.58 9.80
C ILE A 212 -7.31 9.25 8.44
N TRP A 213 -7.10 8.47 7.39
CA TRP A 213 -7.28 8.89 6.01
C TRP A 213 -8.24 7.93 5.33
N GLU A 214 -9.08 8.44 4.43
CA GLU A 214 -10.03 7.63 3.67
C GLU A 214 -9.37 6.67 2.68
N GLU A 215 -8.12 6.90 2.34
CA GLU A 215 -7.31 6.04 1.46
C GLU A 215 -6.58 4.92 2.19
N HIS A 216 -6.44 5.00 3.52
CA HIS A 216 -5.85 3.95 4.35
C HIS A 216 -6.92 2.97 4.80
N ILE A 217 -7.00 1.82 4.15
CA ILE A 217 -8.01 0.80 4.41
C ILE A 217 -7.72 0.06 5.72
N THR A 218 -6.43 -0.16 6.03
CA THR A 218 -5.97 -0.83 7.25
C THR A 218 -4.95 0.01 8.02
N TYR A 219 -5.06 -0.01 9.34
CA TYR A 219 -4.15 0.67 10.26
C TYR A 219 -3.30 -0.38 10.95
N LEU A 220 -2.15 -0.66 10.34
CA LEU A 220 -1.28 -1.76 10.74
C LEU A 220 -0.33 -1.32 11.85
N CYS A 221 -0.18 -2.19 12.84
CA CYS A 221 0.92 -2.17 13.80
C CYS A 221 1.71 -3.46 13.65
N ARG A 222 2.86 -3.56 14.33
CA ARG A 222 3.74 -4.71 14.20
C ARG A 222 3.06 -6.06 14.47
N SER A 223 2.18 -6.12 15.46
CA SER A 223 1.47 -7.36 15.82
C SER A 223 0.42 -7.73 14.78
N THR A 224 -0.35 -6.78 14.27
CA THR A 224 -1.40 -7.03 13.28
C THR A 224 -0.82 -7.32 11.90
N LEU A 225 0.32 -6.71 11.54
CA LEU A 225 1.06 -7.06 10.32
C LEU A 225 1.59 -8.49 10.35
N ALA A 226 2.10 -8.94 11.52
CA ALA A 226 2.59 -10.31 11.67
C ALA A 226 1.47 -11.37 11.67
N ALA A 227 0.21 -10.96 11.84
CA ALA A 227 -0.97 -11.81 11.81
C ALA A 227 -1.70 -11.82 10.45
N LEU A 228 -1.27 -10.98 9.50
CA LEU A 228 -1.72 -10.99 8.11
C LEU A 228 -1.03 -12.13 7.33
#